data_15ac7e7c0ede6a5b52bd65c05a5a8192
#
_entry.id   15ac7e7c0ede6a5b52bd65c05a5a8192
#
_cell.length_a   1.000
_cell.length_b   1.000
_cell.length_c   1.000
_cell.angle_alpha   90.00
_cell.angle_beta   90.00
_cell.angle_gamma   90.00
#
_symmetry.space_group_name_H-M   'P 1'
#
loop_
_entity.id
_entity.type
_entity.pdbx_description
1 polymer ?
#
loop_
_entity_poly.entity_id
_entity_poly.type
_entity_poly.pdbx_seq_one_letter_code
_entity_poly.pdbx_strand_id
1 'polypeptide(L)'
;SPEDILNEMTESNLRGRGGGGFPLGRKWASVAKQKSPTKYIVCNGDEGDPGAFMDRSIMEGDPHRLLEGMMIAGIATGAKEGYIYVRAEYPLAVSRLKGAIAQAEQFGLLGDNILGTDYSFRIHINRGAGAFVCGEGSALTASIEGKRGMPRVKPPRTVEHGLFNEPTVLNNVETLANVPVIINNGAKWFRSIGPENSPGTKAFALTGNISNTGLIEVPMGTSLRKVIFDIGGGMRGDGKFKAVQIGGPSGGCLVTPNLDIQLDFDSLKKVGAMIGSGGLVVMDDKSCMVEVARFFMNFTQNESCGKCVPCREGTKRMLEILERIVNGNGQEGDIELLLELADTISSTALCGLGKTAAFPVVSTIKNFREEYEAHIRDKKCPSGNCKKLVTYQID
;
A
#
# COMPACT_ATOMS: atom_id res chain seq x y z
N SER A 1 -0.26 -9.83 30.46
CA SER A 1 1.20 -9.91 30.31
C SER A 1 1.62 -9.68 28.85
N PRO A 2 2.90 -9.41 28.55
CA PRO A 2 3.40 -9.36 27.16
C PRO A 2 3.10 -10.63 26.36
N GLU A 3 3.19 -11.79 27.00
CA GLU A 3 2.90 -13.08 26.37
C GLU A 3 1.42 -13.22 26.00
N ASP A 4 0.50 -12.77 26.86
CA ASP A 4 -0.94 -12.78 26.58
C ASP A 4 -1.26 -11.91 25.35
N ILE A 5 -0.64 -10.72 25.25
CA ILE A 5 -0.78 -9.84 24.08
C ILE A 5 -0.28 -10.53 22.80
N LEU A 6 0.90 -11.18 22.87
CA LEU A 6 1.45 -11.90 21.71
C LEU A 6 0.56 -13.06 21.28
N ASN A 7 -0.01 -13.79 22.24
CA ASN A 7 -0.95 -14.87 21.96
C ASN A 7 -2.24 -14.35 21.33
N GLU A 8 -2.83 -13.30 21.90
CA GLU A 8 -4.04 -12.66 21.36
C GLU A 8 -3.83 -12.16 19.93
N MET A 9 -2.72 -11.47 19.67
CA MET A 9 -2.39 -11.01 18.33
C MET A 9 -2.09 -12.16 17.33
N THR A 10 -1.56 -13.26 17.82
CA THR A 10 -1.32 -14.46 16.99
C THR A 10 -2.64 -15.16 16.67
N GLU A 11 -3.49 -15.34 17.67
CA GLU A 11 -4.80 -15.96 17.51
C GLU A 11 -5.76 -15.12 16.65
N SER A 12 -5.67 -13.80 16.72
CA SER A 12 -6.47 -12.91 15.88
C SER A 12 -6.24 -13.10 14.38
N ASN A 13 -5.07 -13.64 14.00
CA ASN A 13 -4.63 -13.74 12.61
C ASN A 13 -4.68 -12.41 11.84
N LEU A 14 -4.52 -11.27 12.55
CA LEU A 14 -4.44 -9.97 11.89
C LEU A 14 -3.28 -9.96 10.91
N ARG A 15 -3.57 -9.70 9.64
CA ARG A 15 -2.57 -9.53 8.58
C ARG A 15 -2.33 -8.04 8.33
N GLY A 16 -1.10 -7.68 8.01
CA GLY A 16 -0.70 -6.28 7.76
C GLY A 16 -1.55 -5.61 6.68
N ARG A 17 -2.08 -4.43 6.97
CA ARG A 17 -2.99 -3.63 6.11
C ARG A 17 -2.27 -2.72 5.12
N GLY A 18 -0.94 -2.61 5.24
CA GLY A 18 -0.12 -1.81 4.31
C GLY A 18 0.23 -2.49 2.99
N GLY A 19 -0.40 -3.61 2.63
CA GLY A 19 -0.29 -4.24 1.31
C GLY A 19 0.26 -5.66 1.30
N GLY A 20 1.30 -5.95 2.08
CA GLY A 20 1.97 -7.27 2.05
C GLY A 20 1.25 -8.40 2.79
N GLY A 21 0.25 -8.09 3.61
CA GLY A 21 -0.56 -9.10 4.31
C GLY A 21 0.22 -10.05 5.23
N PHE A 22 1.39 -9.65 5.74
CA PHE A 22 2.18 -10.51 6.65
C PHE A 22 1.50 -10.60 8.02
N PRO A 23 1.41 -11.81 8.64
CA PRO A 23 0.79 -11.99 9.94
C PRO A 23 1.48 -11.19 11.04
N LEU A 24 0.71 -10.34 11.76
CA LEU A 24 1.21 -9.43 12.79
C LEU A 24 1.85 -10.18 13.95
N GLY A 25 1.15 -11.17 14.53
CA GLY A 25 1.62 -11.94 15.68
C GLY A 25 2.97 -12.59 15.43
N ARG A 26 3.19 -13.17 14.24
CA ARG A 26 4.50 -13.75 13.85
C ARG A 26 5.62 -12.70 13.81
N LYS A 27 5.31 -11.49 13.34
CA LYS A 27 6.28 -10.38 13.29
C LYS A 27 6.66 -9.96 14.71
N TRP A 28 5.68 -9.73 15.57
CA TRP A 28 5.91 -9.31 16.95
C TRP A 28 6.65 -10.38 17.77
N ALA A 29 6.26 -11.64 17.66
CA ALA A 29 6.96 -12.75 18.30
C ALA A 29 8.43 -12.86 17.85
N SER A 30 8.71 -12.55 16.57
CA SER A 30 10.08 -12.54 16.07
C SER A 30 10.93 -11.45 16.73
N VAL A 31 10.38 -10.25 16.96
CA VAL A 31 11.07 -9.15 17.65
C VAL A 31 11.16 -9.42 19.15
N ALA A 32 10.10 -9.92 19.79
CA ALA A 32 10.10 -10.27 21.21
C ALA A 32 11.23 -11.25 21.58
N LYS A 33 11.51 -12.23 20.71
CA LYS A 33 12.56 -13.25 20.89
C LYS A 33 13.98 -12.72 20.74
N GLN A 34 14.19 -11.53 20.16
CA GLN A 34 15.52 -10.95 20.04
C GLN A 34 16.08 -10.57 21.43
N LYS A 35 17.34 -10.88 21.65
CA LYS A 35 18.01 -10.64 22.95
C LYS A 35 18.52 -9.20 23.14
N SER A 36 18.35 -8.32 22.15
CA SER A 36 18.78 -6.92 22.28
C SER A 36 18.02 -6.21 23.42
N PRO A 37 18.70 -5.42 24.24
CA PRO A 37 18.09 -4.57 25.27
C PRO A 37 17.29 -3.41 24.66
N THR A 38 17.60 -3.04 23.43
CA THR A 38 16.94 -1.96 22.70
C THR A 38 16.13 -2.54 21.56
N LYS A 39 14.86 -2.13 21.47
CA LYS A 39 13.95 -2.51 20.40
C LYS A 39 13.08 -1.31 20.04
N TYR A 40 12.62 -1.24 18.81
CA TYR A 40 11.83 -0.12 18.30
C TYR A 40 10.48 -0.55 17.72
N ILE A 41 9.49 0.33 17.87
CA ILE A 41 8.22 0.26 17.15
C ILE A 41 8.22 1.35 16.10
N VAL A 42 8.03 0.99 14.84
CA VAL A 42 7.93 1.95 13.73
C VAL A 42 6.55 1.85 13.09
N CYS A 43 5.82 2.95 13.14
CA CYS A 43 4.57 3.13 12.42
C CYS A 43 4.87 3.69 11.04
N ASN A 44 4.52 2.93 10.01
CA ASN A 44 4.63 3.34 8.62
C ASN A 44 3.36 4.07 8.18
N GLY A 45 3.43 5.41 8.16
CA GLY A 45 2.41 6.31 7.62
C GLY A 45 2.85 6.95 6.29
N ASP A 46 3.80 6.33 5.56
CA ASP A 46 4.19 6.74 4.21
C ASP A 46 3.21 6.23 3.16
N GLU A 47 2.02 6.79 3.15
CA GLU A 47 0.93 6.46 2.24
C GLU A 47 1.11 7.18 0.90
N GLY A 48 1.83 6.56 -0.01
CA GLY A 48 2.23 7.16 -1.28
C GLY A 48 1.46 6.68 -2.50
N ASP A 49 0.58 5.67 -2.39
CA ASP A 49 -0.22 5.17 -3.50
C ASP A 49 -1.17 6.26 -4.05
N PRO A 50 -1.19 6.51 -5.37
CA PRO A 50 -2.14 7.45 -5.96
C PRO A 50 -3.59 7.11 -5.61
N GLY A 51 -4.30 8.06 -4.99
CA GLY A 51 -5.69 7.91 -4.57
C GLY A 51 -5.91 7.25 -3.20
N ALA A 52 -4.87 6.79 -2.50
CA ALA A 52 -4.97 6.23 -1.16
C ALA A 52 -4.90 7.32 -0.07
N PHE A 53 -5.82 7.25 0.92
CA PHE A 53 -5.86 8.16 2.07
C PHE A 53 -6.46 7.54 3.35
N MET A 54 -6.36 6.22 3.48
CA MET A 54 -6.85 5.46 4.65
C MET A 54 -6.05 5.78 5.90
N ASP A 55 -4.73 5.70 5.81
CA ASP A 55 -3.81 5.95 6.91
C ASP A 55 -3.86 7.40 7.36
N ARG A 56 -3.94 8.32 6.40
CA ARG A 56 -4.17 9.74 6.66
C ARG A 56 -5.43 9.95 7.49
N SER A 57 -6.54 9.31 7.11
CA SER A 57 -7.83 9.46 7.79
C SER A 57 -7.77 8.98 9.25
N ILE A 58 -7.02 7.92 9.55
CA ILE A 58 -6.81 7.43 10.92
C ILE A 58 -5.96 8.44 11.72
N MET A 59 -4.83 8.88 11.16
CA MET A 59 -3.93 9.83 11.83
C MET A 59 -4.59 11.19 12.11
N GLU A 60 -5.52 11.61 11.26
CA GLU A 60 -6.27 12.86 11.43
C GLU A 60 -7.49 12.71 12.32
N GLY A 61 -8.21 11.58 12.23
CA GLY A 61 -9.50 11.36 12.88
C GLY A 61 -9.41 10.69 14.25
N ASP A 62 -8.51 9.72 14.42
CA ASP A 62 -8.34 8.95 15.67
C ASP A 62 -6.86 8.65 15.96
N PRO A 63 -6.02 9.68 16.17
CA PRO A 63 -4.61 9.50 16.45
C PRO A 63 -4.35 8.73 17.76
N HIS A 64 -5.22 8.85 18.77
CA HIS A 64 -5.05 8.16 20.05
C HIS A 64 -5.11 6.64 19.91
N ARG A 65 -5.99 6.10 19.07
CA ARG A 65 -6.05 4.67 18.77
C ARG A 65 -4.74 4.16 18.17
N LEU A 66 -4.11 4.96 17.31
CA LEU A 66 -2.80 4.62 16.74
C LEU A 66 -1.72 4.57 17.81
N LEU A 67 -1.66 5.59 18.70
CA LEU A 67 -0.70 5.63 19.80
C LEU A 67 -0.88 4.44 20.75
N GLU A 68 -2.12 4.10 21.09
CA GLU A 68 -2.45 2.94 21.91
C GLU A 68 -1.96 1.63 21.24
N GLY A 69 -2.19 1.46 19.95
CA GLY A 69 -1.69 0.29 19.20
C GLY A 69 -0.17 0.19 19.20
N MET A 70 0.53 1.31 19.09
CA MET A 70 1.99 1.35 19.19
C MET A 70 2.48 0.98 20.60
N MET A 71 1.83 1.50 21.63
CA MET A 71 2.15 1.22 23.02
C MET A 71 1.95 -0.27 23.36
N ILE A 72 0.83 -0.84 22.94
CA ILE A 72 0.56 -2.29 23.09
C ILE A 72 1.65 -3.12 22.39
N ALA A 73 2.08 -2.73 21.18
CA ALA A 73 3.19 -3.37 20.47
C ALA A 73 4.50 -3.25 21.26
N GLY A 74 4.73 -2.09 21.89
CA GLY A 74 5.89 -1.86 22.75
C GLY A 74 5.90 -2.79 23.96
N ILE A 75 4.78 -2.90 24.68
CA ILE A 75 4.63 -3.82 25.82
C ILE A 75 4.88 -5.26 25.37
N ALA A 76 4.25 -5.70 24.29
CA ALA A 76 4.35 -7.08 23.79
C ALA A 76 5.78 -7.49 23.39
N THR A 77 6.60 -6.54 22.92
CA THR A 77 7.93 -6.83 22.38
C THR A 77 9.09 -6.38 23.28
N GLY A 78 8.77 -5.58 24.31
CA GLY A 78 9.76 -4.97 25.20
C GLY A 78 10.43 -3.71 24.61
N ALA A 79 9.85 -3.11 23.60
CA ALA A 79 10.33 -1.83 23.05
C ALA A 79 9.93 -0.67 23.97
N LYS A 80 10.79 0.34 24.07
CA LYS A 80 10.57 1.54 24.89
C LYS A 80 10.44 2.82 24.05
N GLU A 81 10.67 2.73 22.76
CA GLU A 81 10.59 3.87 21.84
C GLU A 81 9.84 3.48 20.56
N GLY A 82 9.03 4.42 20.10
CA GLY A 82 8.29 4.35 18.86
C GLY A 82 8.54 5.54 17.94
N TYR A 83 8.48 5.32 16.64
CA TYR A 83 8.59 6.34 15.61
C TYR A 83 7.40 6.27 14.67
N ILE A 84 6.72 7.39 14.47
CA ILE A 84 5.69 7.53 13.43
C ILE A 84 6.33 8.24 12.25
N TYR A 85 6.47 7.52 11.14
CA TYR A 85 6.91 8.09 9.89
C TYR A 85 5.70 8.55 9.10
N VAL A 86 5.55 9.86 8.90
CA VAL A 86 4.40 10.48 8.24
C VAL A 86 4.88 11.39 7.11
N ARG A 87 4.13 11.45 6.02
CA ARG A 87 4.45 12.30 4.86
C ARG A 87 4.36 13.79 5.22
N ALA A 88 5.29 14.58 4.69
CA ALA A 88 5.26 16.04 4.87
C ALA A 88 4.00 16.68 4.25
N GLU A 89 3.40 16.04 3.25
CA GLU A 89 2.15 16.44 2.61
C GLU A 89 0.90 16.28 3.49
N TYR A 90 1.03 15.67 4.68
CA TYR A 90 -0.05 15.50 5.65
C TYR A 90 0.12 16.42 6.87
N PRO A 91 0.09 17.76 6.71
CA PRO A 91 0.35 18.69 7.81
C PRO A 91 -0.68 18.58 8.94
N LEU A 92 -1.95 18.28 8.62
CA LEU A 92 -3.01 18.09 9.61
C LEU A 92 -2.76 16.83 10.45
N ALA A 93 -2.38 15.70 9.81
CA ALA A 93 -2.02 14.47 10.51
C ALA A 93 -0.86 14.72 11.50
N VAL A 94 0.19 15.44 11.06
CA VAL A 94 1.32 15.80 11.92
C VAL A 94 0.87 16.63 13.12
N SER A 95 0.00 17.62 12.91
CA SER A 95 -0.56 18.47 13.97
C SER A 95 -1.39 17.66 14.97
N ARG A 96 -2.27 16.80 14.49
CA ARG A 96 -3.13 15.93 15.33
C ARG A 96 -2.30 14.94 16.14
N LEU A 97 -1.31 14.29 15.52
CA LEU A 97 -0.40 13.36 16.20
C LEU A 97 0.41 14.06 17.31
N LYS A 98 0.95 15.27 17.05
CA LYS A 98 1.65 16.04 18.08
C LYS A 98 0.74 16.36 19.26
N GLY A 99 -0.49 16.80 18.99
CA GLY A 99 -1.48 17.08 20.03
C GLY A 99 -1.83 15.84 20.85
N ALA A 100 -2.05 14.70 20.18
CA ALA A 100 -2.38 13.44 20.84
C ALA A 100 -1.23 12.91 21.70
N ILE A 101 0.03 13.00 21.22
CA ILE A 101 1.21 12.62 22.01
C ILE A 101 1.31 13.48 23.27
N ALA A 102 1.23 14.82 23.13
CA ALA A 102 1.31 15.73 24.27
C ALA A 102 0.19 15.47 25.30
N GLN A 103 -1.03 15.21 24.86
CA GLN A 103 -2.13 14.83 25.74
C GLN A 103 -1.85 13.50 26.45
N ALA A 104 -1.41 12.48 25.73
CA ALA A 104 -1.08 11.18 26.30
C ALA A 104 0.05 11.28 27.35
N GLU A 105 1.07 12.10 27.12
CA GLU A 105 2.14 12.40 28.09
C GLU A 105 1.59 13.13 29.32
N GLN A 106 0.73 14.13 29.13
CA GLN A 106 0.10 14.87 30.22
C GLN A 106 -0.75 13.97 31.14
N PHE A 107 -1.42 12.96 30.57
CA PHE A 107 -2.23 11.99 31.32
C PHE A 107 -1.41 10.79 31.85
N GLY A 108 -0.08 10.78 31.69
CA GLY A 108 0.76 9.67 32.13
C GLY A 108 0.56 8.38 31.36
N LEU A 109 0.04 8.47 30.12
CA LEU A 109 -0.17 7.34 29.22
C LEU A 109 1.01 7.13 28.26
N LEU A 110 1.90 8.11 28.16
CA LEU A 110 3.19 8.03 27.47
C LEU A 110 4.27 8.68 28.34
N GLY A 111 5.53 8.38 28.06
CA GLY A 111 6.68 8.87 28.82
C GLY A 111 7.22 7.84 29.80
N ASP A 112 7.64 8.28 30.96
CA ASP A 112 8.20 7.43 32.00
C ASP A 112 7.13 6.91 32.97
N ASN A 113 7.32 5.69 33.46
CA ASN A 113 6.48 5.08 34.50
C ASN A 113 4.97 5.17 34.20
N ILE A 114 4.57 4.76 33.02
CA ILE A 114 3.20 4.84 32.51
C ILE A 114 2.23 4.21 33.52
N LEU A 115 1.19 4.98 33.93
CA LEU A 115 0.19 4.60 34.94
C LEU A 115 0.81 4.12 36.27
N GLY A 116 1.99 4.62 36.63
CA GLY A 116 2.70 4.22 37.83
C GLY A 116 3.38 2.85 37.80
N THR A 117 3.53 2.27 36.63
CA THR A 117 4.28 1.02 36.40
C THR A 117 5.74 1.27 36.08
N ASP A 118 6.56 0.22 36.02
CA ASP A 118 7.97 0.32 35.58
C ASP A 118 8.10 0.43 34.04
N TYR A 119 7.02 0.45 33.30
CA TYR A 119 7.02 0.54 31.85
C TYR A 119 7.08 1.99 31.41
N SER A 120 7.97 2.25 30.46
CA SER A 120 8.16 3.57 29.83
C SER A 120 8.10 3.42 28.33
N PHE A 121 7.41 4.33 27.65
CA PHE A 121 7.33 4.33 26.19
C PHE A 121 7.21 5.75 25.64
N ARG A 122 8.07 6.10 24.71
CA ARG A 122 8.08 7.41 24.05
C ARG A 122 7.80 7.27 22.56
N ILE A 123 7.09 8.24 21.99
CA ILE A 123 6.76 8.26 20.57
C ILE A 123 7.31 9.52 19.93
N HIS A 124 8.06 9.36 18.84
CA HIS A 124 8.64 10.42 18.04
C HIS A 124 7.95 10.50 16.68
N ILE A 125 7.79 11.72 16.14
CA ILE A 125 7.28 11.94 14.79
C ILE A 125 8.45 12.28 13.87
N ASN A 126 8.59 11.49 12.80
CA ASN A 126 9.53 11.75 11.72
C ASN A 126 8.74 12.08 10.44
N ARG A 127 9.05 13.23 9.83
CA ARG A 127 8.39 13.68 8.60
C ARG A 127 9.22 13.26 7.38
N GLY A 128 8.64 12.39 6.55
CA GLY A 128 9.23 12.02 5.26
C GLY A 128 8.96 13.09 4.20
N ALA A 129 9.88 13.20 3.23
CA ALA A 129 9.77 14.13 2.10
C ALA A 129 8.82 13.66 0.98
N GLY A 130 7.98 12.66 1.24
CA GLY A 130 6.96 12.17 0.30
C GLY A 130 7.45 11.14 -0.73
N ALA A 131 8.65 10.60 -0.60
CA ALA A 131 9.15 9.58 -1.51
C ALA A 131 8.47 8.22 -1.26
N PHE A 132 7.75 7.71 -2.27
CA PHE A 132 7.04 6.43 -2.20
C PHE A 132 7.94 5.25 -1.81
N VAL A 133 9.20 5.25 -2.25
CA VAL A 133 10.18 4.21 -1.88
C VAL A 133 10.40 4.11 -0.37
N CYS A 134 10.15 5.18 0.40
CA CYS A 134 10.25 5.18 1.86
C CYS A 134 9.14 4.38 2.54
N GLY A 135 8.10 3.96 1.84
CA GLY A 135 7.15 2.93 2.30
C GLY A 135 7.79 1.55 2.45
N GLU A 136 8.91 1.28 1.78
CA GLU A 136 9.70 0.05 2.00
C GLU A 136 10.45 0.12 3.34
N GLY A 137 10.31 -0.92 4.18
CA GLY A 137 10.75 -0.86 5.57
C GLY A 137 12.21 -0.50 5.79
N SER A 138 13.14 -0.98 4.98
CA SER A 138 14.57 -0.66 5.14
C SER A 138 14.93 0.74 4.61
N ALA A 139 14.20 1.24 3.62
CA ALA A 139 14.31 2.62 3.16
C ALA A 139 13.74 3.59 4.19
N LEU A 140 12.61 3.24 4.81
CA LEU A 140 11.98 4.02 5.87
C LEU A 140 12.90 4.16 7.09
N THR A 141 13.47 3.06 7.58
CA THR A 141 14.40 3.12 8.71
C THR A 141 15.64 3.94 8.38
N ALA A 142 16.22 3.79 7.19
CA ALA A 142 17.32 4.62 6.74
C ALA A 142 16.97 6.12 6.71
N SER A 143 15.74 6.47 6.29
CA SER A 143 15.24 7.85 6.30
C SER A 143 15.10 8.41 7.72
N ILE A 144 14.58 7.64 8.67
CA ILE A 144 14.53 8.06 10.10
C ILE A 144 15.94 8.31 10.64
N GLU A 145 16.92 7.49 10.24
CA GLU A 145 18.33 7.65 10.62
C GLU A 145 19.03 8.84 9.95
N GLY A 146 18.33 9.64 9.16
CA GLY A 146 18.91 10.78 8.41
C GLY A 146 19.74 10.36 7.20
N LYS A 147 19.66 9.10 6.79
CA LYS A 147 20.31 8.57 5.61
C LYS A 147 19.40 8.65 4.39
N ARG A 148 19.99 8.47 3.20
CA ARG A 148 19.21 8.37 1.97
C ARG A 148 18.24 7.18 2.04
N GLY A 149 16.95 7.39 1.80
CA GLY A 149 15.89 6.38 1.82
C GLY A 149 16.04 5.35 0.71
N MET A 150 17.00 4.46 0.82
CA MET A 150 17.27 3.40 -0.14
C MET A 150 17.11 2.03 0.51
N PRO A 151 16.40 1.08 -0.15
CA PRO A 151 16.27 -0.29 0.32
C PRO A 151 17.63 -1.01 0.44
N ARG A 152 17.74 -1.90 1.41
CA ARG A 152 18.88 -2.81 1.55
C ARG A 152 18.51 -4.24 1.17
N VAL A 153 19.54 -5.04 0.91
CA VAL A 153 19.39 -6.49 0.69
C VAL A 153 18.90 -7.16 1.98
N LYS A 154 18.03 -8.14 1.87
CA LYS A 154 17.54 -8.97 2.96
C LYS A 154 17.97 -10.43 2.73
N PRO A 155 18.42 -11.19 3.73
CA PRO A 155 18.61 -10.85 5.15
C PRO A 155 19.80 -9.88 5.37
N PRO A 156 19.89 -9.23 6.56
CA PRO A 156 19.01 -9.36 7.72
C PRO A 156 17.67 -8.66 7.52
N ARG A 157 16.62 -9.15 8.21
CA ARG A 157 15.28 -8.56 8.19
C ARG A 157 15.17 -7.44 9.22
N THR A 158 14.19 -6.57 9.07
CA THR A 158 13.93 -5.45 9.99
C THR A 158 13.65 -5.91 11.43
N VAL A 159 13.06 -7.10 11.60
CA VAL A 159 12.81 -7.72 12.91
C VAL A 159 14.10 -8.16 13.63
N GLU A 160 15.19 -8.26 12.91
CA GLU A 160 16.53 -8.63 13.42
C GLU A 160 17.42 -7.37 13.54
N HIS A 161 17.51 -6.62 12.45
CA HIS A 161 18.31 -5.40 12.30
C HIS A 161 17.51 -4.36 11.54
N GLY A 162 16.75 -3.55 12.27
CA GLY A 162 15.90 -2.48 11.76
C GLY A 162 16.47 -1.08 12.01
N LEU A 163 15.70 -0.23 12.69
CA LEU A 163 16.09 1.14 13.04
C LEU A 163 17.31 1.11 13.95
N PHE A 164 18.30 1.94 13.63
CA PHE A 164 19.61 2.00 14.32
C PHE A 164 20.29 0.64 14.47
N ASN A 165 20.04 -0.26 13.51
CA ASN A 165 20.53 -1.63 13.50
C ASN A 165 19.98 -2.53 14.63
N GLU A 166 18.90 -2.13 15.29
CA GLU A 166 18.25 -2.85 16.39
C GLU A 166 16.96 -3.54 15.92
N PRO A 167 16.51 -4.60 16.63
CA PRO A 167 15.27 -5.29 16.31
C PRO A 167 14.09 -4.33 16.29
N THR A 168 13.34 -4.33 15.20
CA THR A 168 12.29 -3.35 14.96
C THR A 168 11.00 -3.99 14.48
N VAL A 169 9.89 -3.69 15.16
CA VAL A 169 8.54 -3.88 14.63
C VAL A 169 8.23 -2.74 13.69
N LEU A 170 7.99 -3.03 12.42
CA LEU A 170 7.50 -2.06 11.45
C LEU A 170 6.11 -2.47 11.00
N ASN A 171 5.10 -1.68 11.30
CA ASN A 171 3.71 -1.88 10.92
C ASN A 171 3.09 -0.62 10.33
N ASN A 172 2.15 -0.81 9.43
CA ASN A 172 1.33 0.24 8.83
C ASN A 172 0.34 0.83 9.85
N VAL A 173 -0.14 2.05 9.62
CA VAL A 173 -1.09 2.79 10.48
C VAL A 173 -2.38 2.01 10.73
N GLU A 174 -3.08 1.58 9.66
CA GLU A 174 -4.33 0.83 9.79
C GLU A 174 -4.13 -0.49 10.56
N THR A 175 -2.99 -1.14 10.37
CA THR A 175 -2.64 -2.35 11.12
C THR A 175 -2.56 -2.09 12.61
N LEU A 176 -1.86 -1.04 13.03
CA LEU A 176 -1.71 -0.68 14.44
C LEU A 176 -3.03 -0.21 15.06
N ALA A 177 -3.85 0.52 14.29
CA ALA A 177 -5.18 0.97 14.75
C ALA A 177 -6.18 -0.18 15.00
N ASN A 178 -5.96 -1.36 14.42
CA ASN A 178 -6.77 -2.56 14.72
C ASN A 178 -6.37 -3.22 16.05
N VAL A 179 -5.18 -2.99 16.56
CA VAL A 179 -4.65 -3.68 17.75
C VAL A 179 -5.50 -3.41 19.00
N PRO A 180 -5.82 -2.16 19.39
CA PRO A 180 -6.63 -1.88 20.56
C PRO A 180 -8.03 -2.53 20.48
N VAL A 181 -8.60 -2.52 19.27
CA VAL A 181 -9.95 -3.10 19.04
C VAL A 181 -9.91 -4.63 19.27
N ILE A 182 -8.84 -5.29 18.84
CA ILE A 182 -8.67 -6.74 19.06
C ILE A 182 -8.46 -7.04 20.54
N ILE A 183 -7.62 -6.28 21.23
CA ILE A 183 -7.37 -6.49 22.67
C ILE A 183 -8.65 -6.32 23.48
N ASN A 184 -9.50 -5.34 23.14
CA ASN A 184 -10.74 -5.05 23.86
C ASN A 184 -11.85 -6.06 23.59
N ASN A 185 -11.94 -6.63 22.37
CA ASN A 185 -13.04 -7.51 21.95
C ASN A 185 -12.65 -8.99 21.85
N GLY A 186 -11.35 -9.26 21.81
CA GLY A 186 -10.80 -10.61 21.70
C GLY A 186 -10.56 -11.09 20.25
N ALA A 187 -9.56 -11.95 20.10
CA ALA A 187 -9.16 -12.54 18.82
C ALA A 187 -10.31 -13.31 18.15
N LYS A 188 -11.13 -14.03 18.92
CA LYS A 188 -12.28 -14.77 18.40
C LYS A 188 -13.31 -13.85 17.74
N TRP A 189 -13.59 -12.70 18.37
CA TRP A 189 -14.48 -11.69 17.80
C TRP A 189 -13.92 -11.17 16.48
N PHE A 190 -12.63 -10.80 16.42
CA PHE A 190 -12.01 -10.30 15.20
C PHE A 190 -12.04 -11.34 14.08
N ARG A 191 -11.80 -12.61 14.40
CA ARG A 191 -11.87 -13.72 13.44
C ARG A 191 -13.27 -14.05 12.95
N SER A 192 -14.32 -13.63 13.66
CA SER A 192 -15.70 -13.80 13.18
C SER A 192 -16.07 -12.86 12.04
N ILE A 193 -15.22 -11.88 11.73
CA ILE A 193 -15.39 -10.91 10.64
C ILE A 193 -14.51 -11.30 9.49
N GLY A 194 -15.09 -11.49 8.30
CA GLY A 194 -14.34 -11.85 7.09
C GLY A 194 -13.93 -13.33 6.99
N PRO A 195 -13.10 -13.68 6.00
CA PRO A 195 -12.65 -15.06 5.78
C PRO A 195 -11.62 -15.51 6.83
N GLU A 196 -11.55 -16.79 7.10
CA GLU A 196 -10.66 -17.37 8.10
C GLU A 196 -9.18 -16.99 7.93
N ASN A 197 -8.70 -16.99 6.68
CA ASN A 197 -7.30 -16.68 6.36
C ASN A 197 -7.00 -15.18 6.22
N SER A 198 -8.03 -14.34 6.23
CA SER A 198 -7.93 -12.88 6.10
C SER A 198 -9.00 -12.19 6.94
N PRO A 199 -9.00 -12.37 8.28
CA PRO A 199 -10.06 -11.85 9.14
C PRO A 199 -10.01 -10.33 9.31
N GLY A 200 -11.12 -9.80 9.84
CA GLY A 200 -11.31 -8.40 10.16
C GLY A 200 -11.85 -7.59 8.99
N THR A 201 -11.68 -6.28 9.07
CA THR A 201 -12.09 -5.31 8.07
C THR A 201 -10.90 -4.74 7.30
N LYS A 202 -11.20 -4.04 6.21
CA LYS A 202 -10.22 -3.27 5.44
C LYS A 202 -10.85 -1.97 4.96
N ALA A 203 -10.13 -0.89 5.16
CA ALA A 203 -10.48 0.39 4.57
C ALA A 203 -10.02 0.46 3.10
N PHE A 204 -10.91 0.91 2.21
CA PHE A 204 -10.63 1.13 0.79
C PHE A 204 -10.92 2.57 0.40
N ALA A 205 -10.04 3.16 -0.39
CA ALA A 205 -10.28 4.45 -1.04
C ALA A 205 -10.85 4.20 -2.44
N LEU A 206 -12.10 4.60 -2.66
CA LEU A 206 -12.78 4.51 -3.95
C LEU A 206 -12.57 5.79 -4.74
N THR A 207 -11.97 5.67 -5.92
CA THR A 207 -11.68 6.81 -6.81
C THR A 207 -11.95 6.43 -8.27
N GLY A 208 -11.78 7.39 -9.18
CA GLY A 208 -11.98 7.19 -10.61
C GLY A 208 -13.41 7.48 -11.08
N ASN A 209 -13.88 6.71 -12.06
CA ASN A 209 -15.18 6.94 -12.74
C ASN A 209 -16.35 6.24 -12.03
N ILE A 210 -16.40 6.33 -10.72
CA ILE A 210 -17.45 5.77 -9.86
C ILE A 210 -18.35 6.89 -9.33
N SER A 211 -19.63 6.59 -9.06
CA SER A 211 -20.61 7.57 -8.63
C SER A 211 -20.29 8.13 -7.25
N ASN A 212 -19.99 7.27 -6.27
CA ASN A 212 -19.65 7.67 -4.92
C ASN A 212 -18.15 7.43 -4.69
N THR A 213 -17.36 8.50 -4.71
CA THR A 213 -15.96 8.48 -4.34
C THR A 213 -15.80 8.70 -2.83
N GLY A 214 -14.80 8.11 -2.20
CA GLY A 214 -14.53 8.31 -0.79
C GLY A 214 -13.85 7.13 -0.11
N LEU A 215 -13.83 7.17 1.21
CA LEU A 215 -13.30 6.10 2.05
C LEU A 215 -14.44 5.20 2.53
N ILE A 216 -14.27 3.90 2.38
CA ILE A 216 -15.18 2.89 2.88
C ILE A 216 -14.42 1.90 3.75
N GLU A 217 -15.10 1.31 4.73
CA GLU A 217 -14.60 0.16 5.48
C GLU A 217 -15.58 -1.01 5.31
N VAL A 218 -15.05 -2.16 4.91
CA VAL A 218 -15.83 -3.38 4.68
C VAL A 218 -15.15 -4.60 5.30
N PRO A 219 -15.91 -5.65 5.65
CA PRO A 219 -15.31 -6.93 5.99
C PRO A 219 -14.39 -7.43 4.88
N MET A 220 -13.24 -7.97 5.25
CA MET A 220 -12.41 -8.70 4.30
C MET A 220 -13.24 -9.79 3.61
N GLY A 221 -12.98 -10.06 2.34
CA GLY A 221 -13.76 -11.01 1.55
C GLY A 221 -15.06 -10.44 0.95
N THR A 222 -15.38 -9.16 1.20
CA THR A 222 -16.45 -8.48 0.46
C THR A 222 -16.14 -8.53 -1.04
N SER A 223 -17.12 -8.86 -1.88
CA SER A 223 -16.89 -8.96 -3.32
C SER A 223 -16.62 -7.61 -3.96
N LEU A 224 -15.76 -7.60 -4.98
CA LEU A 224 -15.48 -6.38 -5.75
C LEU A 224 -16.75 -5.78 -6.36
N ARG A 225 -17.70 -6.63 -6.82
CA ARG A 225 -19.01 -6.19 -7.33
C ARG A 225 -19.77 -5.37 -6.31
N LYS A 226 -19.88 -5.87 -5.07
CA LYS A 226 -20.58 -5.17 -3.99
C LYS A 226 -19.94 -3.82 -3.69
N VAL A 227 -18.61 -3.77 -3.67
CA VAL A 227 -17.87 -2.52 -3.44
C VAL A 227 -18.13 -1.50 -4.54
N ILE A 228 -18.08 -1.90 -5.82
CA ILE A 228 -18.25 -0.96 -6.95
C ILE A 228 -19.71 -0.57 -7.13
N PHE A 229 -20.65 -1.50 -7.15
CA PHE A 229 -22.02 -1.23 -7.56
C PHE A 229 -22.96 -0.89 -6.41
N ASP A 230 -22.89 -1.62 -5.29
CA ASP A 230 -23.81 -1.37 -4.17
C ASP A 230 -23.33 -0.18 -3.32
N ILE A 231 -22.05 -0.18 -2.94
CA ILE A 231 -21.48 0.86 -2.07
C ILE A 231 -21.08 2.09 -2.89
N GLY A 232 -20.31 1.87 -3.96
CA GLY A 232 -19.83 2.91 -4.86
C GLY A 232 -20.90 3.49 -5.78
N GLY A 233 -22.10 2.90 -5.83
CA GLY A 233 -23.24 3.38 -6.64
C GLY A 233 -23.06 3.16 -8.15
N GLY A 234 -22.13 2.30 -8.56
CA GLY A 234 -21.83 2.01 -9.96
C GLY A 234 -21.07 3.12 -10.67
N MET A 235 -21.09 3.08 -11.99
CA MET A 235 -20.33 4.01 -12.83
C MET A 235 -20.96 5.41 -12.82
N ARG A 236 -20.12 6.43 -12.96
CA ARG A 236 -20.57 7.82 -13.05
C ARG A 236 -21.24 8.05 -14.42
N GLY A 237 -22.45 8.63 -14.40
CA GLY A 237 -23.19 8.99 -15.62
C GLY A 237 -23.60 7.78 -16.46
N ASP A 238 -23.32 7.81 -17.75
CA ASP A 238 -23.65 6.78 -18.74
C ASP A 238 -22.51 5.76 -18.99
N GLY A 239 -21.40 5.90 -18.27
CA GLY A 239 -20.23 5.03 -18.41
C GLY A 239 -20.53 3.58 -18.07
N LYS A 240 -19.86 2.65 -18.76
CA LYS A 240 -19.91 1.21 -18.47
C LYS A 240 -18.63 0.80 -17.75
N PHE A 241 -18.76 -0.12 -16.80
CA PHE A 241 -17.58 -0.66 -16.11
C PHE A 241 -16.61 -1.33 -17.10
N LYS A 242 -15.38 -0.93 -17.07
CA LYS A 242 -14.29 -1.50 -17.87
C LYS A 242 -13.31 -2.26 -17.02
N ALA A 243 -12.77 -1.59 -16.00
CA ALA A 243 -11.74 -2.16 -15.15
C ALA A 243 -11.64 -1.43 -13.81
N VAL A 244 -10.92 -2.04 -12.87
CA VAL A 244 -10.47 -1.39 -11.64
C VAL A 244 -9.00 -1.71 -11.41
N GLN A 245 -8.19 -0.69 -11.16
CA GLN A 245 -6.83 -0.87 -10.64
C GLN A 245 -6.92 -1.00 -9.12
N ILE A 246 -6.38 -2.10 -8.59
CA ILE A 246 -6.28 -2.36 -7.15
C ILE A 246 -4.83 -2.51 -6.74
N GLY A 247 -4.48 -1.99 -5.55
CA GLY A 247 -3.12 -2.10 -5.01
C GLY A 247 -2.14 -1.07 -5.55
N GLY A 248 -2.67 0.02 -6.13
CA GLY A 248 -1.85 1.13 -6.64
C GLY A 248 -0.87 0.71 -7.72
N PRO A 249 0.33 1.32 -7.77
CA PRO A 249 1.35 1.03 -8.77
C PRO A 249 1.99 -0.36 -8.63
N SER A 250 1.77 -1.03 -7.49
CA SER A 250 2.26 -2.39 -7.24
C SER A 250 1.20 -3.46 -7.50
N GLY A 251 -0.01 -3.06 -7.86
CA GLY A 251 -1.16 -3.93 -8.05
C GLY A 251 -1.45 -4.24 -9.50
N GLY A 252 -2.66 -4.75 -9.74
CA GLY A 252 -3.11 -5.18 -11.04
C GLY A 252 -4.48 -4.63 -11.44
N CYS A 253 -4.77 -4.76 -12.72
CA CYS A 253 -6.03 -4.36 -13.32
C CYS A 253 -6.99 -5.56 -13.35
N LEU A 254 -8.14 -5.43 -12.68
CA LEU A 254 -9.22 -6.42 -12.67
C LEU A 254 -10.34 -5.96 -13.61
N VAL A 255 -10.97 -6.94 -14.28
CA VAL A 255 -11.97 -6.72 -15.33
C VAL A 255 -13.30 -7.40 -14.97
N THR A 256 -14.32 -7.25 -15.81
CA THR A 256 -15.69 -7.78 -15.59
C THR A 256 -15.73 -9.24 -15.08
N PRO A 257 -14.96 -10.20 -15.61
CA PRO A 257 -14.92 -11.55 -15.08
C PRO A 257 -14.45 -11.68 -13.62
N ASN A 258 -13.77 -10.65 -13.11
CA ASN A 258 -13.25 -10.62 -11.74
C ASN A 258 -14.20 -9.93 -10.75
N LEU A 259 -15.36 -9.44 -11.15
CA LEU A 259 -16.26 -8.67 -10.28
C LEU A 259 -16.72 -9.43 -9.03
N ASP A 260 -16.83 -10.75 -9.12
CA ASP A 260 -17.27 -11.59 -7.99
C ASP A 260 -16.10 -12.08 -7.12
N ILE A 261 -14.87 -11.62 -7.39
CA ILE A 261 -13.71 -11.95 -6.56
C ILE A 261 -13.87 -11.37 -5.16
N GLN A 262 -13.45 -12.12 -4.17
CA GLN A 262 -13.38 -11.66 -2.80
C GLN A 262 -12.15 -10.76 -2.60
N LEU A 263 -12.34 -9.62 -1.98
CA LEU A 263 -11.27 -8.69 -1.63
C LEU A 263 -10.55 -9.18 -0.37
N ASP A 264 -9.73 -10.21 -0.55
CA ASP A 264 -8.81 -10.74 0.44
C ASP A 264 -7.44 -11.03 -0.16
N PHE A 265 -6.43 -11.26 0.70
CA PHE A 265 -5.04 -11.41 0.26
C PHE A 265 -4.83 -12.62 -0.66
N ASP A 266 -5.52 -13.71 -0.39
CA ASP A 266 -5.26 -14.98 -1.08
C ASP A 266 -6.04 -15.06 -2.39
N SER A 267 -7.27 -14.57 -2.43
CA SER A 267 -8.10 -14.53 -3.64
C SER A 267 -7.50 -13.59 -4.69
N LEU A 268 -7.07 -12.40 -4.32
CA LEU A 268 -6.44 -11.46 -5.25
C LEU A 268 -5.12 -11.98 -5.80
N LYS A 269 -4.32 -12.64 -4.96
CA LYS A 269 -3.05 -13.24 -5.40
C LYS A 269 -3.25 -14.30 -6.49
N LYS A 270 -4.34 -15.08 -6.44
CA LYS A 270 -4.65 -16.10 -7.46
C LYS A 270 -4.87 -15.53 -8.87
N VAL A 271 -5.33 -14.28 -8.96
CA VAL A 271 -5.55 -13.56 -10.23
C VAL A 271 -4.41 -12.63 -10.61
N GLY A 272 -3.30 -12.65 -9.86
CA GLY A 272 -2.14 -11.80 -10.11
C GLY A 272 -2.32 -10.35 -9.66
N ALA A 273 -3.24 -10.10 -8.71
CA ALA A 273 -3.46 -8.80 -8.11
C ALA A 273 -3.08 -8.83 -6.62
N MET A 274 -3.08 -7.65 -5.98
CA MET A 274 -2.87 -7.53 -4.55
C MET A 274 -3.74 -6.40 -3.97
N ILE A 275 -4.08 -6.51 -2.68
CA ILE A 275 -4.86 -5.46 -2.00
C ILE A 275 -4.09 -4.13 -1.97
N GLY A 276 -2.77 -4.19 -1.84
CA GLY A 276 -1.96 -3.01 -1.58
C GLY A 276 -2.39 -2.30 -0.31
N SER A 277 -2.30 -0.99 -0.29
CA SER A 277 -2.82 -0.16 0.81
C SER A 277 -4.36 -0.07 0.82
N GLY A 278 -5.05 -0.42 -0.28
CA GLY A 278 -6.50 -0.39 -0.40
C GLY A 278 -7.02 0.67 -1.37
N GLY A 279 -6.17 1.22 -2.22
CA GLY A 279 -6.61 2.11 -3.30
C GLY A 279 -7.34 1.33 -4.40
N LEU A 280 -8.53 1.81 -4.78
CA LEU A 280 -9.34 1.30 -5.87
C LEU A 280 -9.61 2.43 -6.86
N VAL A 281 -9.06 2.34 -8.07
CA VAL A 281 -9.30 3.31 -9.15
C VAL A 281 -10.19 2.65 -10.20
N VAL A 282 -11.46 3.05 -10.23
CA VAL A 282 -12.47 2.48 -11.14
C VAL A 282 -12.42 3.21 -12.48
N MET A 283 -12.45 2.46 -13.56
CA MET A 283 -12.35 2.95 -14.93
C MET A 283 -13.56 2.51 -15.76
N ASP A 284 -14.05 3.41 -16.58
CA ASP A 284 -15.16 3.18 -17.50
C ASP A 284 -14.66 2.85 -18.92
N ASP A 285 -15.62 2.60 -19.81
CA ASP A 285 -15.38 2.32 -21.22
C ASP A 285 -14.72 3.48 -22.00
N LYS A 286 -14.71 4.69 -21.44
CA LYS A 286 -14.03 5.86 -22.01
C LYS A 286 -12.56 5.96 -21.58
N SER A 287 -12.08 5.07 -20.71
CA SER A 287 -10.69 5.06 -20.24
C SER A 287 -9.77 4.29 -21.20
N CYS A 288 -8.63 4.87 -21.56
CA CYS A 288 -7.59 4.20 -22.36
C CYS A 288 -6.66 3.40 -21.46
N MET A 289 -6.61 2.08 -21.64
CA MET A 289 -5.81 1.21 -20.78
C MET A 289 -4.30 1.33 -21.03
N VAL A 290 -3.89 1.76 -22.23
CA VAL A 290 -2.48 2.07 -22.54
C VAL A 290 -2.03 3.32 -21.77
N GLU A 291 -2.90 4.36 -21.72
CA GLU A 291 -2.60 5.59 -20.96
C GLU A 291 -2.60 5.32 -19.44
N VAL A 292 -3.47 4.44 -18.95
CA VAL A 292 -3.46 4.00 -17.55
C VAL A 292 -2.13 3.29 -17.22
N ALA A 293 -1.67 2.39 -18.07
CA ALA A 293 -0.37 1.73 -17.92
C ALA A 293 0.79 2.74 -17.92
N ARG A 294 0.76 3.72 -18.86
CA ARG A 294 1.75 4.79 -18.93
C ARG A 294 1.76 5.64 -17.64
N PHE A 295 0.58 6.00 -17.13
CA PHE A 295 0.45 6.77 -15.89
C PHE A 295 1.13 6.07 -14.71
N PHE A 296 0.84 4.79 -14.46
CA PHE A 296 1.46 4.04 -13.37
C PHE A 296 2.95 3.82 -13.58
N MET A 297 3.39 3.59 -14.82
CA MET A 297 4.81 3.46 -15.12
C MET A 297 5.58 4.76 -14.91
N ASN A 298 4.99 5.90 -15.31
CA ASN A 298 5.56 7.23 -15.05
C ASN A 298 5.69 7.50 -13.55
N PHE A 299 4.66 7.17 -12.77
CA PHE A 299 4.73 7.28 -11.32
C PHE A 299 5.88 6.42 -10.76
N THR A 300 5.92 5.13 -11.11
CA THR A 300 6.93 4.21 -10.57
C THR A 300 8.36 4.60 -10.98
N GLN A 301 8.54 5.07 -12.21
CA GLN A 301 9.83 5.56 -12.70
C GLN A 301 10.32 6.78 -11.90
N ASN A 302 9.44 7.75 -11.64
CA ASN A 302 9.76 8.93 -10.84
C ASN A 302 10.06 8.58 -9.37
N GLU A 303 9.42 7.55 -8.83
CA GLU A 303 9.59 7.09 -7.45
C GLU A 303 10.72 6.07 -7.26
N SER A 304 11.41 5.69 -8.33
CA SER A 304 12.57 4.81 -8.24
C SER A 304 13.71 5.49 -7.48
N CYS A 305 14.25 4.82 -6.45
CA CYS A 305 15.43 5.33 -5.72
C CYS A 305 16.72 5.29 -6.54
N GLY A 306 16.70 4.69 -7.72
CA GLY A 306 17.83 4.57 -8.63
C GLY A 306 18.93 3.59 -8.23
N LYS A 307 18.77 2.84 -7.12
CA LYS A 307 19.83 1.98 -6.59
C LYS A 307 20.16 0.78 -7.49
N CYS A 308 19.15 0.05 -7.95
CA CYS A 308 19.38 -1.12 -8.80
C CYS A 308 19.07 -0.83 -10.27
N VAL A 309 19.95 -1.28 -11.16
CA VAL A 309 19.86 -1.04 -12.60
C VAL A 309 18.53 -1.53 -13.19
N PRO A 310 18.02 -2.73 -12.89
CA PRO A 310 16.77 -3.20 -13.49
C PRO A 310 15.58 -2.25 -13.24
N CYS A 311 15.45 -1.71 -12.03
CA CYS A 311 14.40 -0.75 -11.72
C CYS A 311 14.69 0.61 -12.39
N ARG A 312 15.89 1.18 -12.19
CA ARG A 312 16.24 2.51 -12.70
C ARG A 312 16.12 2.62 -14.22
N GLU A 313 16.77 1.70 -14.94
CA GLU A 313 16.78 1.73 -16.39
C GLU A 313 15.55 1.05 -17.02
N GLY A 314 15.12 -0.07 -16.45
CA GLY A 314 14.00 -0.84 -16.97
C GLY A 314 12.69 -0.08 -16.94
N THR A 315 12.35 0.57 -15.82
CA THR A 315 11.11 1.38 -15.73
C THR A 315 11.16 2.57 -16.70
N LYS A 316 12.33 3.19 -16.89
CA LYS A 316 12.50 4.26 -17.85
C LYS A 316 12.30 3.78 -19.30
N ARG A 317 12.89 2.64 -19.67
CA ARG A 317 12.69 2.05 -21.01
C ARG A 317 11.22 1.68 -21.25
N MET A 318 10.55 1.06 -20.27
CA MET A 318 9.12 0.77 -20.37
C MET A 318 8.29 2.04 -20.56
N LEU A 319 8.58 3.10 -19.80
CA LEU A 319 7.89 4.38 -19.93
C LEU A 319 8.06 4.97 -21.34
N GLU A 320 9.28 5.00 -21.86
CA GLU A 320 9.57 5.50 -23.22
C GLU A 320 8.81 4.73 -24.32
N ILE A 321 8.66 3.41 -24.15
CA ILE A 321 7.86 2.59 -25.07
C ILE A 321 6.38 2.97 -24.97
N LEU A 322 5.84 3.07 -23.76
CA LEU A 322 4.43 3.46 -23.54
C LEU A 322 4.14 4.87 -24.07
N GLU A 323 5.06 5.81 -23.85
CA GLU A 323 4.95 7.18 -24.37
C GLU A 323 4.94 7.21 -25.90
N ARG A 324 5.82 6.45 -26.58
CA ARG A 324 5.77 6.39 -28.04
C ARG A 324 4.49 5.74 -28.56
N ILE A 325 3.93 4.74 -27.87
CA ILE A 325 2.66 4.11 -28.26
C ILE A 325 1.50 5.11 -28.19
N VAL A 326 1.34 5.82 -27.06
CA VAL A 326 0.24 6.79 -26.89
C VAL A 326 0.38 8.05 -27.76
N ASN A 327 1.61 8.34 -28.22
CA ASN A 327 1.90 9.44 -29.14
C ASN A 327 1.83 9.04 -30.64
N GLY A 328 1.39 7.81 -30.96
CA GLY A 328 1.22 7.35 -32.34
C GLY A 328 2.49 6.83 -33.02
N ASN A 329 3.61 6.76 -32.28
CA ASN A 329 4.91 6.30 -32.76
C ASN A 329 5.22 4.84 -32.34
N GLY A 330 4.20 4.10 -31.87
CA GLY A 330 4.35 2.71 -31.48
C GLY A 330 4.82 1.85 -32.66
N GLN A 331 5.64 0.86 -32.39
CA GLN A 331 6.28 -0.02 -33.35
C GLN A 331 5.85 -1.47 -33.14
N GLU A 332 5.86 -2.26 -34.20
CA GLU A 332 5.65 -3.70 -34.10
C GLU A 332 6.73 -4.30 -33.18
N GLY A 333 6.30 -5.20 -32.27
CA GLY A 333 7.20 -5.78 -31.26
C GLY A 333 7.25 -5.01 -29.92
N ASP A 334 6.66 -3.82 -29.81
CA ASP A 334 6.66 -3.04 -28.58
C ASP A 334 5.98 -3.76 -27.40
N ILE A 335 4.91 -4.52 -27.67
CA ILE A 335 4.19 -5.29 -26.65
C ILE A 335 5.10 -6.38 -26.08
N GLU A 336 5.75 -7.13 -26.94
CA GLU A 336 6.66 -8.21 -26.56
C GLU A 336 7.87 -7.68 -25.79
N LEU A 337 8.41 -6.54 -26.20
CA LEU A 337 9.51 -5.88 -25.50
C LEU A 337 9.08 -5.38 -24.11
N LEU A 338 7.86 -4.85 -23.95
CA LEU A 338 7.32 -4.47 -22.64
C LEU A 338 7.21 -5.68 -21.72
N LEU A 339 6.76 -6.84 -22.22
CA LEU A 339 6.66 -8.07 -21.44
C LEU A 339 8.03 -8.64 -21.04
N GLU A 340 9.02 -8.60 -21.93
CA GLU A 340 10.40 -9.01 -21.64
C GLU A 340 11.06 -8.12 -20.58
N LEU A 341 10.91 -6.80 -20.72
CA LEU A 341 11.39 -5.85 -19.72
C LEU A 341 10.70 -6.06 -18.36
N ALA A 342 9.37 -6.31 -18.36
CA ALA A 342 8.61 -6.57 -17.16
C ALA A 342 9.12 -7.81 -16.40
N ASP A 343 9.39 -8.91 -17.10
CA ASP A 343 9.96 -10.13 -16.51
C ASP A 343 11.37 -9.86 -15.95
N THR A 344 12.22 -9.20 -16.71
CA THR A 344 13.57 -8.82 -16.28
C THR A 344 13.55 -7.97 -15.02
N ILE A 345 12.71 -6.94 -14.96
CA ILE A 345 12.60 -6.03 -13.79
C ILE A 345 12.09 -6.80 -12.58
N SER A 346 11.01 -7.58 -12.75
CA SER A 346 10.38 -8.27 -11.63
C SER A 346 11.28 -9.34 -11.00
N SER A 347 12.05 -10.05 -11.82
CA SER A 347 12.96 -11.11 -11.37
C SER A 347 14.26 -10.61 -10.75
N THR A 348 14.75 -9.43 -11.16
CA THR A 348 16.11 -8.95 -10.81
C THR A 348 16.14 -7.69 -9.93
N ALA A 349 15.02 -6.98 -9.77
CA ALA A 349 14.96 -5.81 -8.91
C ALA A 349 15.14 -6.15 -7.42
N LEU A 350 15.72 -5.22 -6.67
CA LEU A 350 16.10 -5.42 -5.27
C LEU A 350 14.90 -5.44 -4.31
N CYS A 351 13.97 -4.51 -4.45
CA CYS A 351 12.87 -4.28 -3.50
C CYS A 351 11.49 -4.46 -4.13
N GLY A 352 10.45 -4.40 -3.29
CA GLY A 352 9.05 -4.54 -3.71
C GLY A 352 8.66 -3.57 -4.81
N LEU A 353 9.04 -2.28 -4.71
CA LEU A 353 8.74 -1.27 -5.72
C LEU A 353 9.19 -1.74 -7.12
N GLY A 354 10.48 -2.11 -7.27
CA GLY A 354 10.99 -2.56 -8.56
C GLY A 354 10.35 -3.87 -9.01
N LYS A 355 10.20 -4.85 -8.11
CA LYS A 355 9.63 -6.17 -8.44
C LYS A 355 8.18 -6.11 -8.93
N THR A 356 7.42 -5.12 -8.50
CA THR A 356 6.01 -4.96 -8.89
C THR A 356 5.78 -3.82 -9.88
N ALA A 357 6.81 -3.07 -10.22
CA ALA A 357 6.74 -1.87 -11.08
C ALA A 357 5.98 -2.08 -12.39
N ALA A 358 6.14 -3.26 -13.00
CA ALA A 358 5.55 -3.58 -14.30
C ALA A 358 4.14 -4.22 -14.20
N PHE A 359 3.63 -4.51 -13.01
CA PHE A 359 2.35 -5.22 -12.87
C PHE A 359 1.16 -4.51 -13.52
N PRO A 360 0.99 -3.17 -13.41
CA PRO A 360 -0.07 -2.47 -14.15
C PRO A 360 0.04 -2.64 -15.66
N VAL A 361 1.25 -2.61 -16.21
CA VAL A 361 1.50 -2.78 -17.64
C VAL A 361 1.15 -4.21 -18.09
N VAL A 362 1.67 -5.21 -17.37
CA VAL A 362 1.41 -6.62 -17.69
C VAL A 362 -0.08 -6.94 -17.60
N SER A 363 -0.77 -6.46 -16.57
CA SER A 363 -2.20 -6.73 -16.40
C SER A 363 -3.07 -6.02 -17.43
N THR A 364 -2.71 -4.83 -17.86
CA THR A 364 -3.42 -4.11 -18.93
C THR A 364 -3.16 -4.75 -20.30
N ILE A 365 -1.94 -5.19 -20.61
CA ILE A 365 -1.65 -5.95 -21.83
C ILE A 365 -2.45 -7.26 -21.84
N LYS A 366 -2.46 -7.99 -20.72
CA LYS A 366 -3.19 -9.27 -20.62
C LYS A 366 -4.68 -9.12 -20.92
N ASN A 367 -5.30 -8.05 -20.41
CA ASN A 367 -6.75 -7.89 -20.47
C ASN A 367 -7.22 -7.02 -21.64
N PHE A 368 -6.34 -6.21 -22.23
CA PHE A 368 -6.67 -5.20 -23.25
C PHE A 368 -5.62 -5.14 -24.37
N ARG A 369 -5.05 -6.27 -24.74
CA ARG A 369 -4.03 -6.35 -25.79
C ARG A 369 -4.47 -5.67 -27.08
N GLU A 370 -5.73 -5.81 -27.42
CA GLU A 370 -6.33 -5.21 -28.64
C GLU A 370 -6.23 -3.68 -28.64
N GLU A 371 -6.33 -3.02 -27.46
CA GLU A 371 -6.12 -1.57 -27.38
C GLU A 371 -4.67 -1.18 -27.72
N TYR A 372 -3.69 -1.95 -27.24
CA TYR A 372 -2.28 -1.74 -27.60
C TYR A 372 -2.05 -1.92 -29.09
N GLU A 373 -2.60 -2.98 -29.67
CA GLU A 373 -2.48 -3.26 -31.11
C GLU A 373 -3.14 -2.16 -31.94
N ALA A 374 -4.31 -1.65 -31.56
CA ALA A 374 -4.96 -0.52 -32.23
C ALA A 374 -4.09 0.76 -32.19
N HIS A 375 -3.44 1.04 -31.07
CA HIS A 375 -2.52 2.17 -30.95
C HIS A 375 -1.29 2.01 -31.84
N ILE A 376 -0.76 0.77 -31.95
CA ILE A 376 0.48 0.48 -32.69
C ILE A 376 0.23 0.36 -34.20
N ARG A 377 -0.76 -0.45 -34.60
CA ARG A 377 -1.03 -0.81 -36.02
C ARG A 377 -1.96 0.19 -36.69
N ASP A 378 -3.10 0.48 -36.04
CA ASP A 378 -4.16 1.26 -36.64
C ASP A 378 -3.95 2.79 -36.40
N LYS A 379 -2.96 3.13 -35.56
CA LYS A 379 -2.69 4.51 -35.12
C LYS A 379 -3.95 5.19 -34.58
N LYS A 380 -4.77 4.42 -33.82
CA LYS A 380 -6.06 4.87 -33.27
C LYS A 380 -6.16 4.55 -31.79
N CYS A 381 -6.64 5.49 -31.01
CA CYS A 381 -7.03 5.24 -29.62
C CYS A 381 -8.53 4.93 -29.56
N PRO A 382 -8.93 3.68 -29.21
CA PRO A 382 -10.36 3.30 -29.20
C PRO A 382 -11.21 4.14 -28.24
N SER A 383 -10.65 4.59 -27.13
CA SER A 383 -11.34 5.44 -26.13
C SER A 383 -11.28 6.95 -26.45
N GLY A 384 -10.50 7.37 -27.44
CA GLY A 384 -10.35 8.78 -27.81
C GLY A 384 -9.49 9.63 -26.85
N ASN A 385 -8.85 9.02 -25.85
CA ASN A 385 -8.09 9.77 -24.84
C ASN A 385 -6.70 10.23 -25.30
N CYS A 386 -6.07 9.47 -26.20
CA CYS A 386 -4.73 9.77 -26.68
C CYS A 386 -4.80 10.79 -27.83
N LYS A 387 -4.65 12.08 -27.50
CA LYS A 387 -4.87 13.21 -28.43
C LYS A 387 -4.12 13.11 -29.78
N LYS A 388 -2.97 12.47 -29.81
CA LYS A 388 -2.19 12.26 -31.05
C LYS A 388 -2.76 11.18 -31.98
N LEU A 389 -3.71 10.39 -31.46
CA LEU A 389 -4.36 9.27 -32.16
C LEU A 389 -5.86 9.52 -32.40
N VAL A 390 -6.32 10.75 -32.22
CA VAL A 390 -7.69 11.19 -32.49
C VAL A 390 -7.71 11.98 -33.78
N THR A 391 -8.53 11.55 -34.75
CA THR A 391 -8.79 12.30 -35.96
C THR A 391 -10.05 13.14 -35.77
N TYR A 392 -9.93 14.45 -35.88
CA TYR A 392 -11.07 15.38 -35.89
C TYR A 392 -11.56 15.49 -37.32
N GLN A 393 -12.83 15.23 -37.56
CA GLN A 393 -13.52 15.62 -38.79
C GLN A 393 -14.25 16.95 -38.55
N ILE A 394 -14.07 17.90 -39.44
CA ILE A 394 -14.82 19.15 -39.45
C ILE A 394 -15.89 18.97 -40.54
N ASP A 395 -17.14 18.95 -40.11
CA ASP A 395 -18.30 18.85 -41.01
C ASP A 395 -18.56 20.24 -41.67
#